data_8568ed0f90e37117c79814f3f79472f2
#
_entry.id   8568ed0f90e37117c79814f3f79472f2
#
_cell.length_a   1.000
_cell.length_b   1.000
_cell.length_c   1.000
_cell.angle_alpha   90.00
_cell.angle_beta   90.00
_cell.angle_gamma   90.00
#
_symmetry.space_group_name_H-M   'P 1'
#
loop_
_entity.id
_entity.type
_entity.pdbx_description
1 polymer ?
#
loop_
_entity_poly.entity_id
_entity_poly.type
_entity_poly.pdbx_seq_one_letter_code
_entity_poly.pdbx_strand_id
1 'polypeptide(L)'
;PLAANLGRAPVASAHDDRLIIVTDPDASVSKTHLRIEHSRGRTWVTDFGSTNGSDIRADDGQTTELVAGERVLLDDADRVRIGNRSFTISLLLGTDSSAGERA
;
A
#
# COMPACT_ATOMS: atom_id res chain seq x y z
N PRO A 1 -7.88 -13.64 2.64
CA PRO A 1 -7.51 -12.24 2.80
C PRO A 1 -6.03 -12.06 3.10
N LEU A 2 -5.48 -10.98 2.58
CA LEU A 2 -4.09 -10.60 2.79
C LEU A 2 -4.06 -9.22 3.42
N ALA A 3 -3.09 -8.99 4.30
CA ALA A 3 -2.84 -7.67 4.83
C ALA A 3 -1.35 -7.45 5.01
N ALA A 4 -0.92 -6.22 4.81
CA ALA A 4 0.48 -5.84 4.95
C ALA A 4 0.58 -4.45 5.53
N ASN A 5 1.56 -4.25 6.38
CA ASN A 5 1.94 -2.92 6.84
C ASN A 5 3.24 -2.51 6.16
N LEU A 6 3.27 -1.30 5.67
CA LEU A 6 4.32 -0.76 4.83
C LEU A 6 4.96 0.44 5.50
N GLY A 7 6.26 0.53 5.47
CA GLY A 7 6.93 1.68 6.03
C GLY A 7 8.43 1.51 6.10
N ARG A 8 9.10 2.44 6.73
CA ARG A 8 10.55 2.45 6.88
C ARG A 8 11.02 1.35 7.84
N ALA A 9 10.22 1.07 8.86
CA ALA A 9 10.48 0.02 9.86
C ALA A 9 9.13 -0.46 10.42
N PRO A 10 8.28 -1.10 9.58
CA PRO A 10 6.90 -1.38 9.96
C PRO A 10 6.81 -2.44 11.04
N VAL A 11 5.75 -2.34 11.82
CA VAL A 11 5.37 -3.38 12.79
C VAL A 11 3.99 -3.92 12.42
N ALA A 12 3.74 -5.17 12.76
CA ALA A 12 2.46 -5.80 12.46
C ALA A 12 1.35 -5.24 13.36
N SER A 13 0.17 -5.09 12.77
CA SER A 13 -1.05 -4.76 13.52
C SER A 13 -1.78 -6.03 13.95
N ALA A 14 -1.64 -7.09 13.16
CA ALA A 14 -2.29 -8.36 13.41
C ALA A 14 -1.30 -9.50 13.14
N HIS A 15 -1.62 -10.67 13.67
CA HIS A 15 -0.73 -11.83 13.67
C HIS A 15 -0.21 -12.23 12.29
N ASP A 16 -1.08 -12.18 11.28
CA ASP A 16 -0.74 -12.64 9.94
C ASP A 16 -0.30 -11.52 8.99
N ASP A 17 -0.08 -10.33 9.51
CA ASP A 17 0.33 -9.21 8.68
C ASP A 17 1.70 -9.46 8.06
N ARG A 18 1.83 -9.11 6.80
CA ARG A 18 3.13 -9.03 6.14
C ARG A 18 3.73 -7.67 6.40
N LEU A 19 5.05 -7.59 6.41
CA LEU A 19 5.76 -6.33 6.61
C LEU A 19 6.55 -6.02 5.36
N ILE A 20 6.32 -4.84 4.81
CA ILE A 20 7.01 -4.39 3.60
C ILE A 20 7.86 -3.18 3.96
N ILE A 21 9.17 -3.36 3.85
CA ILE A 21 10.12 -2.30 4.21
C ILE A 21 10.38 -1.45 2.98
N VAL A 22 10.19 -0.14 3.16
CA VAL A 22 10.47 0.85 2.10
C VAL A 22 11.77 1.53 2.44
N THR A 23 12.75 1.41 1.56
CA THR A 23 14.01 2.13 1.72
C THR A 23 13.77 3.58 1.34
N ASP A 24 14.05 4.47 2.27
CA ASP A 24 13.79 5.89 2.09
C ASP A 24 14.88 6.73 2.76
N PRO A 25 15.96 7.06 2.02
CA PRO A 25 17.06 7.85 2.59
C PRO A 25 16.65 9.24 3.04
N ASP A 26 15.54 9.77 2.50
CA ASP A 26 15.05 11.10 2.87
C ASP A 26 14.21 11.09 4.13
N ALA A 27 13.94 9.91 4.68
CA ALA A 27 13.10 9.72 5.85
C ALA A 27 11.72 10.36 5.72
N SER A 28 11.19 10.41 4.50
CA SER A 28 9.85 10.96 4.25
C SER A 28 8.74 9.95 4.57
N VAL A 29 9.09 8.67 4.67
CA VAL A 29 8.17 7.58 4.97
C VAL A 29 8.23 7.29 6.48
N SER A 30 7.07 7.24 7.12
CA SER A 30 6.98 6.90 8.54
C SER A 30 7.35 5.44 8.78
N LYS A 31 7.68 5.09 10.03
CA LYS A 31 8.05 3.71 10.37
C LYS A 31 6.98 2.73 9.95
N THR A 32 5.74 2.95 10.37
CA THR A 32 4.57 2.21 9.87
C THR A 32 3.66 3.24 9.23
N HIS A 33 3.67 3.31 7.91
CA HIS A 33 3.07 4.42 7.17
C HIS A 33 1.69 4.08 6.63
N LEU A 34 1.55 2.91 6.01
CA LEU A 34 0.35 2.54 5.27
C LEU A 34 0.01 1.09 5.52
N ARG A 35 -1.29 0.81 5.59
CA ARG A 35 -1.79 -0.56 5.63
C ARG A 35 -2.45 -0.88 4.30
N ILE A 36 -2.15 -2.05 3.77
CA ILE A 36 -2.75 -2.57 2.56
C ILE A 36 -3.53 -3.81 2.94
N GLU A 37 -4.79 -3.87 2.54
CA GLU A 37 -5.64 -5.03 2.78
C GLU A 37 -6.24 -5.49 1.46
N HIS A 38 -6.25 -6.79 1.24
CA HIS A 38 -6.88 -7.36 0.06
C HIS A 38 -7.81 -8.49 0.47
N SER A 39 -9.06 -8.41 0.04
CA SER A 39 -10.06 -9.41 0.34
C SER A 39 -11.16 -9.35 -0.70
N ARG A 40 -11.59 -10.53 -1.17
CA ARG A 40 -12.71 -10.66 -2.11
C ARG A 40 -12.55 -9.83 -3.38
N GLY A 41 -11.34 -9.82 -3.93
CA GLY A 41 -11.04 -9.11 -5.16
C GLY A 41 -10.90 -7.61 -5.03
N ARG A 42 -10.90 -7.08 -3.81
CA ARG A 42 -10.77 -5.64 -3.55
C ARG A 42 -9.54 -5.35 -2.73
N THR A 43 -8.90 -4.23 -3.05
CA THR A 43 -7.74 -3.76 -2.32
C THR A 43 -8.05 -2.42 -1.66
N TRP A 44 -7.68 -2.30 -0.39
CA TRP A 44 -7.93 -1.12 0.42
C TRP A 44 -6.62 -0.63 1.00
N VAL A 45 -6.50 0.67 1.16
CA VAL A 45 -5.35 1.29 1.81
C VAL A 45 -5.80 2.20 2.93
N THR A 46 -4.99 2.26 3.98
CA THR A 46 -5.26 3.08 5.17
C THR A 46 -3.96 3.73 5.61
N ASP A 47 -3.96 5.04 5.76
CA ASP A 47 -2.81 5.77 6.32
C ASP A 47 -2.85 5.70 7.84
N PHE A 48 -1.72 5.42 8.47
CA PHE A 48 -1.63 5.29 9.94
C PHE A 48 -1.43 6.63 10.66
N GLY A 49 -1.74 7.76 10.03
CA GLY A 49 -1.44 9.05 10.61
C GLY A 49 0.01 9.43 10.38
N SER A 50 0.50 9.14 9.19
CA SER A 50 1.89 9.39 8.84
C SER A 50 2.23 10.86 8.85
N THR A 51 3.52 11.18 9.07
CA THR A 51 3.98 12.56 9.16
C THR A 51 3.79 13.32 7.84
N ASN A 52 4.11 12.68 6.73
CA ASN A 52 4.08 13.35 5.42
C ASN A 52 2.90 12.95 4.56
N GLY A 53 1.99 12.14 5.09
CA GLY A 53 0.76 11.80 4.42
C GLY A 53 0.89 10.77 3.32
N SER A 54 -0.26 10.41 2.80
CA SER A 54 -0.42 9.48 1.69
C SER A 54 -1.52 9.98 0.77
N ASP A 55 -1.43 9.67 -0.51
CA ASP A 55 -2.51 9.94 -1.44
C ASP A 55 -2.59 8.87 -2.52
N ILE A 56 -3.73 8.86 -3.19
CA ILE A 56 -3.98 7.97 -4.33
C ILE A 56 -4.12 8.86 -5.56
N ARG A 57 -3.39 8.52 -6.61
CA ARG A 57 -3.47 9.21 -7.89
C ARG A 57 -4.09 8.30 -8.92
N ALA A 58 -5.26 8.70 -9.39
CA ALA A 58 -5.98 7.94 -10.40
C ALA A 58 -5.38 8.15 -11.79
N ASP A 59 -5.72 7.27 -12.71
CA ASP A 59 -5.24 7.29 -14.08
C ASP A 59 -5.63 8.57 -14.83
N ASP A 60 -6.74 9.19 -14.43
CA ASP A 60 -7.21 10.46 -15.02
C ASP A 60 -6.52 11.70 -14.41
N GLY A 61 -5.58 11.50 -13.49
CA GLY A 61 -4.84 12.57 -12.85
C GLY A 61 -5.46 13.09 -11.55
N GLN A 62 -6.64 12.59 -11.17
CA GLN A 62 -7.24 13.00 -9.91
C GLN A 62 -6.45 12.45 -8.73
N THR A 63 -6.32 13.25 -7.69
CA THR A 63 -5.60 12.88 -6.48
C THR A 63 -6.56 12.89 -5.28
N THR A 64 -6.53 11.80 -4.51
CA THR A 64 -7.31 11.69 -3.28
C THR A 64 -6.34 11.56 -2.11
N GLU A 65 -6.34 12.53 -1.21
CA GLU A 65 -5.54 12.44 0.00
C GLU A 65 -6.20 11.50 1.00
N LEU A 66 -5.40 10.64 1.63
CA LEU A 66 -5.92 9.74 2.63
C LEU A 66 -6.08 10.45 3.96
N VAL A 67 -7.20 10.20 4.61
CA VAL A 67 -7.44 10.66 5.98
C VAL A 67 -6.97 9.55 6.91
N ALA A 68 -6.17 9.90 7.91
CA ALA A 68 -5.62 8.93 8.84
C ALA A 68 -6.71 8.03 9.43
N GLY A 69 -6.50 6.75 9.37
CA GLY A 69 -7.42 5.75 9.90
C GLY A 69 -8.60 5.41 9.00
N GLU A 70 -8.80 6.10 7.88
CA GLU A 70 -9.91 5.81 6.96
C GLU A 70 -9.44 4.91 5.84
N ARG A 71 -10.14 3.81 5.66
CA ARG A 71 -9.84 2.83 4.62
C ARG A 71 -10.43 3.32 3.30
N VAL A 72 -9.63 3.29 2.23
CA VAL A 72 -10.04 3.74 0.91
C VAL A 72 -9.82 2.62 -0.10
N LEU A 73 -10.81 2.41 -0.96
CA LEU A 73 -10.74 1.41 -2.02
C LEU A 73 -9.78 1.89 -3.11
N LEU A 74 -8.91 0.98 -3.55
CA LEU A 74 -7.93 1.24 -4.58
C LEU A 74 -8.38 0.60 -5.89
N ASP A 75 -8.35 1.34 -6.98
CA ASP A 75 -8.62 0.81 -8.31
C ASP A 75 -7.32 0.31 -8.97
N ASP A 76 -7.46 -0.52 -9.99
CA ASP A 76 -6.31 -1.23 -10.58
C ASP A 76 -5.21 -0.31 -11.09
N ALA A 77 -5.56 0.83 -11.66
CA ALA A 77 -4.58 1.73 -12.27
C ALA A 77 -4.09 2.81 -11.31
N ASP A 78 -4.53 2.77 -10.06
CA ASP A 78 -4.17 3.81 -9.11
C ASP A 78 -2.71 3.71 -8.68
N ARG A 79 -2.09 4.86 -8.46
CA ARG A 79 -0.78 4.95 -7.84
C ARG A 79 -0.94 5.46 -6.43
N VAL A 80 -0.18 4.88 -5.52
CA VAL A 80 -0.17 5.29 -4.12
C VAL A 80 1.12 6.04 -3.84
N ARG A 81 1.00 7.22 -3.23
CA ARG A 81 2.16 7.97 -2.75
C ARG A 81 2.20 7.93 -1.22
N ILE A 82 3.36 7.64 -0.69
CA ILE A 82 3.64 7.70 0.75
C ILE A 82 4.93 8.52 0.92
N GLY A 83 4.83 9.67 1.58
CA GLY A 83 5.96 10.58 1.65
C GLY A 83 6.44 10.92 0.25
N ASN A 84 7.72 10.71 -0.04
CA ASN A 84 8.33 10.97 -1.35
C ASN A 84 8.38 9.74 -2.25
N ARG A 85 7.69 8.67 -1.88
CA ARG A 85 7.70 7.41 -2.64
C ARG A 85 6.34 7.16 -3.27
N SER A 86 6.36 6.61 -4.47
CA SER A 86 5.14 6.22 -5.19
C SER A 86 5.27 4.80 -5.69
N PHE A 87 4.16 4.08 -5.70
CA PHE A 87 4.13 2.70 -6.17
C PHE A 87 2.73 2.33 -6.66
N THR A 88 2.66 1.21 -7.37
CA THR A 88 1.40 0.57 -7.72
C THR A 88 1.34 -0.78 -7.02
N ILE A 89 0.13 -1.29 -6.85
CA ILE A 89 -0.08 -2.59 -6.23
C ILE A 89 -0.56 -3.55 -7.30
N SER A 90 0.19 -4.64 -7.48
CA SER A 90 -0.21 -5.74 -8.35
C SER A 90 -0.29 -7.00 -7.53
N LEU A 91 -1.41 -7.70 -7.65
CA LEU A 91 -1.59 -8.97 -6.96
C LEU A 91 -1.60 -10.09 -7.98
N LEU A 92 -0.69 -11.02 -7.81
CA LEU A 92 -0.68 -12.24 -8.61
C LEU A 92 -1.57 -13.24 -7.90
N LEU A 93 -2.64 -13.60 -8.58
CA LEU A 93 -3.58 -14.55 -8.03
C LEU A 93 -3.17 -15.96 -8.43
N GLY A 94 -2.99 -16.70 -7.51
CA GLY A 94 -2.83 -18.11 -7.67
C GLY A 94 -1.68 -18.60 -8.48
N THR A 95 -1.90 -18.73 -8.83
CA THR A 95 -1.18 -19.05 -9.30
C THR A 95 -0.55 -18.78 -10.27
N ASP A 96 -0.74 -18.61 -10.20
CA ASP A 96 -0.21 -18.31 -10.93
C ASP A 96 0.69 -18.14 -11.30
N SER A 97 0.81 -18.31 -11.21
CA SER A 97 1.55 -18.06 -11.47
C SER A 97 2.24 -17.97 -12.08
N SER A 98 2.08 -18.24 -12.18
CA SER A 98 2.63 -18.07 -12.70
C SER A 98 3.17 -17.78 -13.34
N ALA A 99 2.92 -18.12 -13.54
CA ALA A 99 3.32 -17.71 -14.00
C ALA A 99 4.00 -17.30 -14.48
N GLY A 100 3.85 -17.33 -14.46
CA GLY A 100 4.45 -16.85 -14.66
C GLY A 100 5.35 -16.70 -14.95
N GLU A 101 5.16 -17.09 -14.91
CA GLU A 101 5.84 -17.02 -14.94
C GLU A 101 6.72 -16.91 -15.49
N ARG A 102 6.71 -16.97 -15.65
CA ARG A 102 7.26 -16.97 -15.88
C ARG A 102 7.78 -16.90 -16.32
N ALA A 103 7.52 -16.99 -16.45
CA ALA A 103 7.69 -17.12 -16.59
C ALA A 103 7.91 -17.13 -16.82
#